data_db781e06acd7a442c4c2d8fd7996f7ab
#
_entry.id   db781e06acd7a442c4c2d8fd7996f7ab
#
_cell.length_a   1.000
_cell.length_b   1.000
_cell.length_c   1.000
_cell.angle_alpha   90.00
_cell.angle_beta   90.00
_cell.angle_gamma   90.00
#
_symmetry.space_group_name_H-M   'P 1'
#
loop_
_entity.id
_entity.type
_entity.pdbx_description
1 polymer ?
#
loop_
_entity_poly.entity_id
_entity_poly.type
_entity_poly.pdbx_seq_one_letter_code
_entity_poly.pdbx_strand_id
1 'polypeptide(L)'
;MLKGMISLVLISIGIYFAIAFGLILSQWPSDLAGHETISFSSVENDNGSTSAAKLQTYVARDGSKLGVRHFPAKTPEAPLFVFVHGSGWHGGGYVDLAQQIAASGKVEVLLPDLRGHGPNPARRGDVDYIGQFEDDIADLISQYRKDGQEVILAGHSSGGGITIRFAGGKHRHLIDRAVLMAPFLKHDAPTARENAGGWAHPLTRRFIGLHMLNMARIPFFNGITAIQFKFPENILASSQGYTATTAYSYRLNASYAPRDNYFADIAALPRFLLLVGDREDAFIAEAYEPTMAAITDKGSYQILPGVDHIGLGNSPLAAEAILQFLNEKE
;
A
#
# COMPACT_ATOMS: atom_id res chain seq x y z
N MET A 1 -35.40 18.22 35.86
CA MET A 1 -35.10 18.14 34.40
C MET A 1 -33.61 18.00 34.15
N LEU A 2 -32.72 18.88 34.60
CA LEU A 2 -31.27 18.83 34.32
C LEU A 2 -30.59 17.52 34.76
N LYS A 3 -30.87 17.02 35.99
CA LYS A 3 -30.32 15.73 36.46
C LYS A 3 -30.77 14.54 35.60
N GLY A 4 -32.00 14.50 35.12
CA GLY A 4 -32.48 13.45 34.22
C GLY A 4 -31.79 13.50 32.85
N MET A 5 -31.57 14.69 32.30
CA MET A 5 -30.83 14.85 31.04
C MET A 5 -29.35 14.41 31.17
N ILE A 6 -28.69 14.78 32.28
CA ILE A 6 -27.32 14.35 32.56
C ILE A 6 -27.25 12.83 32.68
N SER A 7 -28.18 12.19 33.42
CA SER A 7 -28.23 10.73 33.54
C SER A 7 -28.41 10.06 32.17
N LEU A 8 -29.32 10.57 31.33
CA LEU A 8 -29.53 10.02 29.98
C LEU A 8 -28.25 10.10 29.11
N VAL A 9 -27.57 11.23 29.14
CA VAL A 9 -26.27 11.40 28.39
C VAL A 9 -25.23 10.41 28.87
N LEU A 10 -25.03 10.26 30.18
CA LEU A 10 -24.07 9.32 30.74
C LEU A 10 -24.41 7.87 30.41
N ILE A 11 -25.66 7.48 30.43
CA ILE A 11 -26.12 6.14 30.02
C ILE A 11 -25.83 5.93 28.53
N SER A 12 -26.12 6.91 27.65
CA SER A 12 -25.85 6.81 26.22
C SER A 12 -24.33 6.64 25.91
N ILE A 13 -23.48 7.39 26.61
CA ILE A 13 -22.01 7.25 26.53
C ILE A 13 -21.60 5.85 26.99
N GLY A 14 -22.12 5.36 28.10
CA GLY A 14 -21.85 4.02 28.61
C GLY A 14 -22.24 2.93 27.61
N ILE A 15 -23.40 3.03 27.00
CA ILE A 15 -23.89 2.10 25.97
C ILE A 15 -22.95 2.15 24.72
N TYR A 16 -22.55 3.35 24.27
CA TYR A 16 -21.64 3.52 23.14
C TYR A 16 -20.33 2.76 23.36
N PHE A 17 -19.70 2.94 24.51
CA PHE A 17 -18.46 2.24 24.82
C PHE A 17 -18.66 0.74 25.05
N ALA A 18 -19.77 0.32 25.66
CA ALA A 18 -20.09 -1.10 25.81
C ALA A 18 -20.22 -1.79 24.44
N ILE A 19 -20.85 -1.13 23.46
CA ILE A 19 -20.94 -1.62 22.08
C ILE A 19 -19.56 -1.67 21.44
N ALA A 20 -18.78 -0.59 21.52
CA ALA A 20 -17.43 -0.54 20.92
C ALA A 20 -16.52 -1.65 21.45
N PHE A 21 -16.44 -1.82 22.77
CA PHE A 21 -15.63 -2.88 23.39
C PHE A 21 -16.22 -4.28 23.13
N GLY A 22 -17.55 -4.42 23.15
CA GLY A 22 -18.22 -5.68 22.79
C GLY A 22 -17.85 -6.12 21.38
N LEU A 23 -17.85 -5.22 20.40
CA LEU A 23 -17.45 -5.50 19.02
C LEU A 23 -15.97 -5.90 18.95
N ILE A 24 -15.06 -5.16 19.61
CA ILE A 24 -13.62 -5.47 19.62
C ILE A 24 -13.37 -6.86 20.20
N LEU A 25 -14.00 -7.20 21.32
CA LEU A 25 -13.76 -8.45 22.03
C LEU A 25 -14.47 -9.66 21.42
N SER A 26 -15.50 -9.43 20.58
CA SER A 26 -16.31 -10.49 19.96
C SER A 26 -15.67 -11.13 18.74
N GLN A 27 -14.53 -10.63 18.24
CA GLN A 27 -13.86 -11.16 17.05
C GLN A 27 -12.33 -11.20 17.25
N TRP A 28 -11.72 -12.33 16.95
CA TRP A 28 -10.30 -12.58 17.08
C TRP A 28 -9.69 -13.04 15.74
N PRO A 29 -8.38 -12.84 15.51
CA PRO A 29 -7.69 -13.50 14.42
C PRO A 29 -7.95 -14.99 14.43
N SER A 30 -8.21 -15.55 13.24
CA SER A 30 -8.48 -16.99 13.06
C SER A 30 -7.42 -17.61 12.15
N ASP A 31 -7.36 -18.92 12.15
CA ASP A 31 -6.65 -19.67 11.14
C ASP A 31 -7.35 -19.47 9.78
N LEU A 32 -6.57 -19.15 8.76
CA LEU A 32 -7.04 -18.99 7.37
C LEU A 32 -6.74 -20.24 6.51
N ALA A 33 -6.30 -21.35 7.11
CA ALA A 33 -6.10 -22.60 6.39
C ALA A 33 -7.39 -23.00 5.64
N GLY A 34 -7.23 -23.45 4.38
CA GLY A 34 -8.36 -23.82 3.52
C GLY A 34 -9.14 -22.67 2.87
N HIS A 35 -8.85 -21.41 3.20
CA HIS A 35 -9.40 -20.30 2.43
C HIS A 35 -8.70 -20.17 1.08
N GLU A 36 -9.46 -19.79 0.04
CA GLU A 36 -8.90 -19.39 -1.26
C GLU A 36 -8.14 -18.07 -1.13
N THR A 37 -7.22 -17.81 -2.07
CA THR A 37 -6.46 -16.57 -2.17
C THR A 37 -6.16 -16.27 -3.64
N ILE A 38 -5.65 -15.07 -3.92
CA ILE A 38 -5.17 -14.67 -5.25
C ILE A 38 -4.01 -15.55 -5.72
N SER A 39 -3.72 -15.53 -7.02
CA SER A 39 -2.63 -16.29 -7.63
C SER A 39 -1.26 -15.77 -7.20
N PHE A 40 -0.35 -16.66 -6.84
CA PHE A 40 1.07 -16.40 -6.58
C PHE A 40 1.98 -17.10 -7.58
N SER A 41 1.45 -17.58 -8.69
CA SER A 41 2.17 -18.40 -9.68
C SER A 41 3.41 -17.69 -10.26
N SER A 42 3.39 -16.38 -10.36
CA SER A 42 4.52 -15.55 -10.81
C SER A 42 5.69 -15.53 -9.82
N VAL A 43 5.41 -15.70 -8.52
CA VAL A 43 6.44 -15.75 -7.46
C VAL A 43 6.97 -17.17 -7.26
N GLU A 44 6.13 -18.18 -7.42
CA GLU A 44 6.50 -19.60 -7.27
C GLU A 44 7.54 -20.05 -8.30
N ASN A 45 7.52 -19.45 -9.49
CA ASN A 45 8.45 -19.76 -10.58
C ASN A 45 9.78 -18.99 -10.48
N ASP A 46 9.90 -18.06 -9.53
CA ASP A 46 11.13 -17.29 -9.31
C ASP A 46 12.16 -18.15 -8.53
N ASN A 47 13.05 -18.80 -9.26
CA ASN A 47 14.18 -19.59 -8.72
C ASN A 47 15.24 -18.72 -8.01
N GLY A 48 14.84 -17.59 -7.43
CA GLY A 48 15.71 -16.71 -6.68
C GLY A 48 16.77 -16.06 -7.57
N SER A 49 16.37 -15.16 -8.45
CA SER A 49 17.31 -14.27 -9.14
C SER A 49 18.16 -13.55 -8.10
N THR A 50 19.37 -14.07 -7.90
CA THR A 50 20.30 -13.69 -6.82
C THR A 50 21.05 -12.38 -7.08
N SER A 51 20.63 -11.58 -8.05
CA SER A 51 21.14 -10.23 -8.24
C SER A 51 20.31 -9.20 -7.47
N ALA A 52 20.00 -9.51 -6.21
CA ALA A 52 19.28 -8.60 -5.35
C ALA A 52 20.14 -7.37 -5.06
N ALA A 53 19.63 -6.19 -5.43
CA ALA A 53 20.22 -4.94 -4.92
C ALA A 53 20.32 -5.05 -3.40
N LYS A 54 21.50 -4.72 -2.86
CA LYS A 54 21.79 -4.83 -1.43
C LYS A 54 20.77 -4.00 -0.65
N LEU A 55 20.12 -4.61 0.34
CA LEU A 55 19.27 -3.90 1.26
C LEU A 55 20.13 -2.91 2.07
N GLN A 56 19.84 -1.64 1.92
CA GLN A 56 20.42 -0.51 2.64
C GLN A 56 19.39 0.01 3.66
N THR A 57 19.74 1.04 4.42
CA THR A 57 18.79 1.70 5.33
C THR A 57 18.83 3.19 5.13
N TYR A 58 17.64 3.82 5.25
CA TYR A 58 17.49 5.25 5.44
C TYR A 58 16.94 5.54 6.84
N VAL A 59 17.06 6.78 7.28
CA VAL A 59 16.65 7.19 8.64
C VAL A 59 15.38 8.01 8.54
N ALA A 60 14.28 7.52 9.13
CA ALA A 60 13.04 8.26 9.27
C ALA A 60 13.19 9.36 10.35
N ARG A 61 12.29 10.36 10.34
CA ARG A 61 12.31 11.52 11.26
C ARG A 61 12.28 11.19 12.74
N ASP A 62 11.80 10.01 13.08
CA ASP A 62 11.78 9.47 14.46
C ASP A 62 13.07 8.73 14.85
N GLY A 63 14.08 8.71 13.95
CA GLY A 63 15.34 8.00 14.11
C GLY A 63 15.30 6.52 13.76
N SER A 64 14.15 5.98 13.34
CA SER A 64 14.03 4.59 12.91
C SER A 64 14.82 4.35 11.62
N LYS A 65 15.52 3.21 11.55
CA LYS A 65 16.19 2.74 10.34
C LYS A 65 15.25 1.84 9.55
N LEU A 66 14.88 2.26 8.35
CA LEU A 66 13.98 1.53 7.45
C LEU A 66 14.76 1.02 6.23
N GLY A 67 14.35 -0.13 5.71
CA GLY A 67 15.01 -0.77 4.57
C GLY A 67 14.73 -0.05 3.25
N VAL A 68 15.71 -0.02 2.35
CA VAL A 68 15.56 0.44 0.98
C VAL A 68 16.54 -0.29 0.06
N ARG A 69 16.09 -0.63 -1.14
CA ARG A 69 16.95 -1.08 -2.23
C ARG A 69 17.07 0.04 -3.24
N HIS A 70 18.32 0.38 -3.60
CA HIS A 70 18.63 1.51 -4.44
C HIS A 70 19.28 1.05 -5.74
N PHE A 71 18.73 1.47 -6.87
CA PHE A 71 19.22 1.26 -8.23
C PHE A 71 19.58 2.63 -8.81
N PRO A 72 20.86 3.02 -8.79
CA PRO A 72 21.28 4.35 -9.20
C PRO A 72 21.16 4.53 -10.71
N ALA A 73 20.80 5.74 -11.14
CA ALA A 73 20.87 6.14 -12.55
C ALA A 73 22.31 6.47 -12.98
N LYS A 74 22.52 6.52 -14.31
CA LYS A 74 23.80 6.93 -14.90
C LYS A 74 23.98 8.45 -14.97
N THR A 75 22.88 9.20 -14.94
CA THR A 75 22.88 10.67 -15.05
C THR A 75 22.28 11.28 -13.79
N PRO A 76 22.83 12.37 -13.26
CA PRO A 76 22.30 13.04 -12.08
C PRO A 76 20.88 13.58 -12.23
N GLU A 77 20.52 13.96 -13.47
CA GLU A 77 19.22 14.56 -13.82
C GLU A 77 18.10 13.51 -14.02
N ALA A 78 18.44 12.23 -13.96
CA ALA A 78 17.47 11.17 -14.10
C ALA A 78 16.37 11.29 -13.03
N PRO A 79 15.07 11.09 -13.36
CA PRO A 79 14.01 11.14 -12.39
C PRO A 79 14.18 10.08 -11.29
N LEU A 80 13.73 10.40 -10.09
CA LEU A 80 13.68 9.51 -8.95
C LEU A 80 12.34 8.78 -8.93
N PHE A 81 12.37 7.47 -9.11
CA PHE A 81 11.21 6.58 -9.09
C PHE A 81 11.17 5.84 -7.76
N VAL A 82 10.22 6.19 -6.89
CA VAL A 82 10.01 5.55 -5.59
C VAL A 82 8.83 4.61 -5.70
N PHE A 83 9.08 3.30 -5.55
CA PHE A 83 8.06 2.28 -5.72
C PHE A 83 7.66 1.64 -4.39
N VAL A 84 6.39 1.80 -4.02
CA VAL A 84 5.78 1.32 -2.78
C VAL A 84 5.12 -0.04 -3.01
N HIS A 85 5.55 -1.04 -2.22
CA HIS A 85 5.01 -2.41 -2.30
C HIS A 85 3.57 -2.54 -1.80
N GLY A 86 2.90 -3.61 -2.21
CA GLY A 86 1.56 -3.99 -1.74
C GLY A 86 1.54 -4.54 -0.30
N SER A 87 0.33 -4.85 0.19
CA SER A 87 0.13 -5.41 1.52
C SER A 87 0.83 -6.76 1.70
N GLY A 88 1.26 -7.02 2.93
CA GLY A 88 1.81 -8.31 3.35
C GLY A 88 3.25 -8.58 2.96
N TRP A 89 3.78 -7.92 1.92
CA TRP A 89 5.12 -8.16 1.38
C TRP A 89 6.10 -7.01 1.67
N HIS A 90 7.12 -6.82 0.81
CA HIS A 90 8.16 -5.80 0.96
C HIS A 90 8.79 -5.45 -0.41
N GLY A 91 9.63 -4.44 -0.46
CA GLY A 91 10.27 -3.98 -1.72
C GLY A 91 11.07 -5.05 -2.47
N GLY A 92 11.53 -6.09 -1.78
CA GLY A 92 12.27 -7.21 -2.40
C GLY A 92 11.46 -7.97 -3.47
N GLY A 93 10.14 -7.99 -3.39
CA GLY A 93 9.29 -8.63 -4.39
C GLY A 93 9.17 -7.89 -5.72
N TYR A 94 9.84 -6.73 -5.86
CA TYR A 94 9.77 -5.89 -7.07
C TYR A 94 11.16 -5.61 -7.65
N VAL A 95 12.16 -6.40 -7.28
CA VAL A 95 13.54 -6.22 -7.72
C VAL A 95 13.65 -6.37 -9.24
N ASP A 96 12.99 -7.33 -9.84
CA ASP A 96 13.02 -7.56 -11.28
C ASP A 96 12.40 -6.38 -12.07
N LEU A 97 11.28 -5.85 -11.62
CA LEU A 97 10.69 -4.64 -12.19
C LEU A 97 11.65 -3.45 -12.08
N ALA A 98 12.24 -3.25 -10.90
CA ALA A 98 13.20 -2.16 -10.68
C ALA A 98 14.44 -2.29 -11.55
N GLN A 99 14.98 -3.50 -11.74
CA GLN A 99 16.11 -3.77 -12.62
C GLN A 99 15.77 -3.45 -14.07
N GLN A 100 14.61 -3.85 -14.56
CA GLN A 100 14.15 -3.56 -15.92
C GLN A 100 14.00 -2.05 -16.14
N ILE A 101 13.43 -1.31 -15.21
CA ILE A 101 13.30 0.15 -15.29
C ILE A 101 14.67 0.82 -15.23
N ALA A 102 15.54 0.41 -14.30
CA ALA A 102 16.86 0.98 -14.09
C ALA A 102 17.87 0.61 -15.21
N ALA A 103 17.64 -0.47 -15.96
CA ALA A 103 18.55 -0.95 -17.01
C ALA A 103 18.84 0.12 -18.09
N SER A 104 17.88 1.01 -18.35
CA SER A 104 18.07 2.16 -19.23
C SER A 104 19.18 3.12 -18.77
N GLY A 105 19.46 3.14 -17.45
CA GLY A 105 20.32 4.11 -16.78
C GLY A 105 19.74 5.53 -16.72
N LYS A 106 18.50 5.71 -17.16
CA LYS A 106 17.79 7.00 -17.24
C LYS A 106 16.81 7.24 -16.10
N VAL A 107 16.70 6.30 -15.15
CA VAL A 107 15.78 6.36 -14.01
C VAL A 107 16.52 5.87 -12.78
N GLU A 108 16.47 6.61 -11.70
CA GLU A 108 16.93 6.20 -10.38
C GLU A 108 15.77 5.54 -9.64
N VAL A 109 15.94 4.29 -9.18
CA VAL A 109 14.82 3.53 -8.57
C VAL A 109 15.09 3.24 -7.10
N LEU A 110 14.10 3.50 -6.26
CA LEU A 110 14.08 3.15 -4.84
C LEU A 110 12.93 2.20 -4.55
N LEU A 111 13.25 1.07 -3.89
CA LEU A 111 12.27 0.12 -3.35
C LEU A 111 12.37 0.12 -1.82
N PRO A 112 11.60 0.93 -1.11
CA PRO A 112 11.54 0.86 0.35
C PRO A 112 10.86 -0.42 0.83
N ASP A 113 11.30 -0.91 2.00
CA ASP A 113 10.50 -1.77 2.86
C ASP A 113 9.75 -0.85 3.82
N LEU A 114 8.44 -0.77 3.69
CA LEU A 114 7.62 0.08 4.56
C LEU A 114 7.73 -0.37 6.03
N ARG A 115 7.56 0.56 6.94
CA ARG A 115 7.54 0.28 8.38
C ARG A 115 6.60 -0.89 8.69
N GLY A 116 7.04 -1.81 9.54
CA GLY A 116 6.28 -3.02 9.87
C GLY A 116 6.42 -4.17 8.87
N HIS A 117 7.22 -4.01 7.81
CA HIS A 117 7.38 -4.99 6.72
C HIS A 117 8.85 -5.39 6.52
N GLY A 118 9.03 -6.39 5.66
CA GLY A 118 10.37 -6.85 5.25
C GLY A 118 11.07 -7.74 6.28
N PRO A 119 12.39 -7.96 6.13
CA PRO A 119 13.09 -8.96 6.91
C PRO A 119 13.25 -8.62 8.40
N ASN A 120 13.38 -7.35 8.76
CA ASN A 120 13.73 -6.94 10.11
C ASN A 120 12.93 -5.73 10.63
N PRO A 121 11.59 -5.76 10.63
CA PRO A 121 10.82 -4.66 11.17
C PRO A 121 10.92 -4.63 12.71
N ALA A 122 10.99 -3.44 13.31
CA ALA A 122 10.96 -3.29 14.76
C ALA A 122 9.65 -3.85 15.36
N ARG A 123 8.54 -3.67 14.68
CA ARG A 123 7.23 -4.27 15.00
C ARG A 123 6.57 -4.69 13.69
N ARG A 124 6.39 -5.99 13.50
CA ARG A 124 5.75 -6.53 12.29
C ARG A 124 4.26 -6.22 12.29
N GLY A 125 3.77 -5.67 11.17
CA GLY A 125 2.35 -5.38 10.97
C GLY A 125 1.82 -4.20 11.80
N ASP A 126 2.70 -3.31 12.29
CA ASP A 126 2.28 -2.16 13.10
C ASP A 126 3.10 -0.90 12.80
N VAL A 127 2.50 0.25 13.07
CA VAL A 127 3.07 1.61 13.00
C VAL A 127 2.76 2.37 14.29
N ASP A 128 3.29 3.56 14.48
CA ASP A 128 3.04 4.35 15.70
C ASP A 128 1.75 5.16 15.61
N TYR A 129 1.45 5.69 14.41
CA TYR A 129 0.26 6.53 14.16
C TYR A 129 -0.23 6.39 12.71
N ILE A 130 -1.50 6.71 12.48
CA ILE A 130 -2.11 6.74 11.15
C ILE A 130 -1.48 7.87 10.34
N GLY A 131 -0.95 7.56 9.15
CA GLY A 131 -0.25 8.50 8.28
C GLY A 131 1.28 8.45 8.41
N GLN A 132 1.84 7.53 9.20
CA GLN A 132 3.29 7.40 9.34
C GLN A 132 3.97 6.94 8.04
N PHE A 133 3.29 6.19 7.19
CA PHE A 133 3.83 5.80 5.88
C PHE A 133 4.08 6.99 4.98
N GLU A 134 3.16 7.96 4.97
CA GLU A 134 3.35 9.18 4.18
C GLU A 134 4.57 9.99 4.70
N ASP A 135 4.78 10.01 6.01
CA ASP A 135 5.93 10.66 6.62
C ASP A 135 7.25 9.91 6.31
N ASP A 136 7.27 8.58 6.40
CA ASP A 136 8.44 7.75 6.06
C ASP A 136 8.81 7.87 4.57
N ILE A 137 7.82 7.90 3.66
CA ILE A 137 8.06 8.10 2.21
C ILE A 137 8.61 9.52 1.95
N ALA A 138 8.08 10.54 2.62
CA ALA A 138 8.59 11.90 2.50
C ALA A 138 10.04 12.01 2.99
N ASP A 139 10.40 11.32 4.07
CA ASP A 139 11.76 11.27 4.60
C ASP A 139 12.71 10.56 3.62
N LEU A 140 12.26 9.45 3.01
CA LEU A 140 13.01 8.75 1.97
C LEU A 140 13.27 9.67 0.77
N ILE A 141 12.22 10.30 0.23
CA ILE A 141 12.35 11.23 -0.90
C ILE A 141 13.34 12.34 -0.54
N SER A 142 13.23 12.94 0.64
CA SER A 142 14.08 14.06 1.07
C SER A 142 15.56 13.66 1.20
N GLN A 143 15.88 12.39 1.50
CA GLN A 143 17.26 11.90 1.62
C GLN A 143 17.90 11.56 0.27
N TYR A 144 17.11 11.17 -0.74
CA TYR A 144 17.63 10.72 -2.03
C TYR A 144 17.44 11.72 -3.16
N ARG A 145 16.40 12.58 -3.10
CA ARG A 145 16.12 13.56 -4.14
C ARG A 145 17.24 14.61 -4.23
N LYS A 146 17.72 14.82 -5.44
CA LYS A 146 18.65 15.90 -5.79
C LYS A 146 17.89 17.17 -6.14
N ASP A 147 18.56 18.33 -6.09
CA ASP A 147 17.98 19.62 -6.45
C ASP A 147 17.43 19.58 -7.89
N GLY A 148 16.15 19.97 -8.05
CA GLY A 148 15.49 19.97 -9.36
C GLY A 148 15.15 18.59 -9.94
N GLN A 149 15.45 17.50 -9.23
CA GLN A 149 15.13 16.15 -9.70
C GLN A 149 13.63 15.90 -9.65
N GLU A 150 13.06 15.42 -10.76
CA GLU A 150 11.67 14.98 -10.84
C GLU A 150 11.46 13.74 -9.97
N VAL A 151 10.36 13.68 -9.25
CA VAL A 151 9.99 12.55 -8.39
C VAL A 151 8.70 11.89 -8.89
N ILE A 152 8.81 10.60 -9.16
CA ILE A 152 7.66 9.76 -9.50
C ILE A 152 7.37 8.84 -8.31
N LEU A 153 6.20 8.96 -7.69
CA LEU A 153 5.75 8.01 -6.69
C LEU A 153 4.92 6.93 -7.35
N ALA A 154 5.35 5.70 -7.18
CA ALA A 154 4.68 4.54 -7.74
C ALA A 154 4.26 3.56 -6.65
N GLY A 155 3.25 2.74 -6.92
CA GLY A 155 2.87 1.71 -5.97
C GLY A 155 1.94 0.66 -6.56
N HIS A 156 2.04 -0.54 -6.00
CA HIS A 156 1.22 -1.68 -6.37
C HIS A 156 0.18 -1.98 -5.30
N SER A 157 -1.04 -2.32 -5.71
CA SER A 157 -2.10 -2.75 -4.78
C SER A 157 -2.33 -1.71 -3.67
N SER A 158 -2.20 -2.07 -2.40
CA SER A 158 -2.25 -1.13 -1.28
C SER A 158 -1.17 -0.04 -1.36
N GLY A 159 0.01 -0.32 -1.95
CA GLY A 159 1.02 0.70 -2.23
C GLY A 159 0.56 1.74 -3.23
N GLY A 160 -0.26 1.35 -4.22
CA GLY A 160 -0.98 2.27 -5.09
C GLY A 160 -1.99 3.12 -4.32
N GLY A 161 -2.68 2.53 -3.34
CA GLY A 161 -3.55 3.25 -2.41
C GLY A 161 -2.80 4.31 -1.58
N ILE A 162 -1.60 3.97 -1.08
CA ILE A 162 -0.71 4.95 -0.41
C ILE A 162 -0.29 6.07 -1.38
N THR A 163 0.03 5.74 -2.62
CA THR A 163 0.41 6.75 -3.64
C THR A 163 -0.72 7.77 -3.83
N ILE A 164 -1.97 7.31 -3.96
CA ILE A 164 -3.15 8.16 -4.04
C ILE A 164 -3.30 8.99 -2.76
N ARG A 165 -3.21 8.35 -1.59
CA ARG A 165 -3.29 9.00 -0.29
C ARG A 165 -2.21 10.07 -0.10
N PHE A 166 -0.97 9.82 -0.55
CA PHE A 166 0.15 10.75 -0.51
C PHE A 166 -0.13 12.00 -1.35
N ALA A 167 -0.64 11.80 -2.59
CA ALA A 167 -0.99 12.88 -3.50
C ALA A 167 -2.07 13.81 -2.93
N GLY A 168 -3.04 13.29 -2.17
CA GLY A 168 -4.05 14.10 -1.48
C GLY A 168 -3.59 14.65 -0.12
N GLY A 169 -2.36 14.31 0.33
CA GLY A 169 -1.86 14.61 1.66
C GLY A 169 -0.98 15.85 1.75
N LYS A 170 -0.43 16.06 2.96
CA LYS A 170 0.45 17.20 3.28
C LYS A 170 1.76 17.20 2.50
N HIS A 171 2.19 16.05 1.99
CA HIS A 171 3.46 15.88 1.28
C HIS A 171 3.32 15.88 -0.25
N ARG A 172 2.12 16.16 -0.79
CA ARG A 172 1.82 16.14 -2.24
C ARG A 172 2.83 16.93 -3.11
N HIS A 173 3.41 17.98 -2.56
CA HIS A 173 4.38 18.82 -3.25
C HIS A 173 5.74 18.16 -3.53
N LEU A 174 5.96 16.96 -3.00
CA LEU A 174 7.18 16.19 -3.19
C LEU A 174 7.15 15.30 -4.44
N ILE A 175 5.99 15.15 -5.09
CA ILE A 175 5.83 14.27 -6.25
C ILE A 175 5.34 15.06 -7.47
N ASP A 176 5.90 14.74 -8.62
CA ASP A 176 5.63 15.39 -9.89
C ASP A 176 4.74 14.52 -10.78
N ARG A 177 4.89 13.20 -10.76
CA ARG A 177 4.05 12.22 -11.45
C ARG A 177 3.77 11.00 -10.56
N ALA A 178 2.78 10.18 -10.95
CA ALA A 178 2.47 8.94 -10.26
C ALA A 178 2.35 7.73 -11.20
N VAL A 179 2.65 6.52 -10.68
CA VAL A 179 2.35 5.25 -11.35
C VAL A 179 1.56 4.36 -10.40
N LEU A 180 0.40 3.93 -10.82
CA LEU A 180 -0.53 3.14 -10.03
C LEU A 180 -0.67 1.76 -10.67
N MET A 181 -0.25 0.71 -9.97
CA MET A 181 -0.36 -0.66 -10.45
C MET A 181 -1.45 -1.39 -9.65
N ALA A 182 -2.61 -1.66 -10.28
CA ALA A 182 -3.80 -2.24 -9.65
C ALA A 182 -4.08 -1.65 -8.26
N PRO A 183 -4.25 -0.32 -8.10
CA PRO A 183 -4.29 0.33 -6.80
C PRO A 183 -5.54 -0.04 -5.99
N PHE A 184 -5.39 -0.31 -4.70
CA PHE A 184 -6.52 -0.39 -3.79
C PHE A 184 -7.12 1.01 -3.61
N LEU A 185 -8.35 1.22 -4.06
CA LEU A 185 -9.06 2.50 -3.91
C LEU A 185 -9.82 2.57 -2.59
N LYS A 186 -10.73 1.61 -2.36
CA LYS A 186 -11.51 1.45 -1.13
C LYS A 186 -12.21 0.10 -1.15
N HIS A 187 -12.59 -0.41 0.01
CA HIS A 187 -13.27 -1.71 0.13
C HIS A 187 -14.66 -1.77 -0.54
N ASP A 188 -15.31 -0.62 -0.72
CA ASP A 188 -16.61 -0.44 -1.37
C ASP A 188 -16.53 0.32 -2.71
N ALA A 189 -15.32 0.49 -3.27
CA ALA A 189 -15.13 1.09 -4.59
C ALA A 189 -15.64 0.16 -5.70
N PRO A 190 -16.04 0.70 -6.88
CA PRO A 190 -16.45 -0.13 -8.02
C PRO A 190 -15.38 -1.14 -8.48
N THR A 191 -14.11 -0.88 -8.16
CA THR A 191 -12.97 -1.75 -8.46
C THR A 191 -12.79 -2.90 -7.45
N ALA A 192 -13.51 -2.89 -6.32
CA ALA A 192 -13.30 -3.86 -5.25
C ALA A 192 -13.92 -5.23 -5.59
N ARG A 193 -13.18 -6.30 -5.30
CA ARG A 193 -13.73 -7.66 -5.16
C ARG A 193 -13.89 -7.98 -3.68
N GLU A 194 -14.80 -8.89 -3.37
CA GLU A 194 -14.97 -9.39 -2.00
C GLU A 194 -13.65 -9.95 -1.46
N ASN A 195 -13.25 -9.50 -0.27
CA ASN A 195 -12.00 -9.88 0.39
C ASN A 195 -10.75 -9.73 -0.51
N ALA A 196 -10.78 -8.82 -1.48
CA ALA A 196 -9.73 -8.67 -2.50
C ALA A 196 -9.34 -10.04 -3.12
N GLY A 197 -10.33 -10.76 -3.69
CA GLY A 197 -10.13 -12.08 -4.28
C GLY A 197 -9.73 -13.18 -3.29
N GLY A 198 -10.09 -13.04 -2.02
CA GLY A 198 -9.72 -13.98 -0.95
C GLY A 198 -8.41 -13.64 -0.23
N TRP A 199 -7.69 -12.61 -0.67
CA TRP A 199 -6.44 -12.17 -0.05
C TRP A 199 -6.60 -11.57 1.34
N ALA A 200 -7.57 -10.65 1.50
CA ALA A 200 -7.73 -9.81 2.68
C ALA A 200 -8.92 -10.25 3.54
N HIS A 201 -8.68 -10.54 4.81
CA HIS A 201 -9.68 -10.99 5.77
C HIS A 201 -9.82 -9.97 6.91
N PRO A 202 -10.69 -8.93 6.76
CA PRO A 202 -10.88 -7.93 7.80
C PRO A 202 -11.65 -8.53 8.99
N LEU A 203 -11.19 -8.20 10.18
CA LEU A 203 -11.91 -8.46 11.43
C LEU A 203 -12.97 -7.37 11.63
N THR A 204 -14.05 -7.44 10.85
CA THR A 204 -15.02 -6.35 10.63
C THR A 204 -15.61 -5.81 11.94
N ARG A 205 -16.03 -6.67 12.87
CA ARG A 205 -16.58 -6.22 14.17
C ARG A 205 -15.54 -5.47 14.97
N ARG A 206 -14.31 -6.01 15.02
CA ARG A 206 -13.17 -5.36 15.69
C ARG A 206 -12.83 -4.03 15.04
N PHE A 207 -12.82 -3.99 13.70
CA PHE A 207 -12.57 -2.77 12.94
C PHE A 207 -13.59 -1.68 13.27
N ILE A 208 -14.89 -2.02 13.28
CA ILE A 208 -15.97 -1.07 13.64
C ILE A 208 -15.80 -0.56 15.08
N GLY A 209 -15.55 -1.45 16.05
CA GLY A 209 -15.35 -1.05 17.43
C GLY A 209 -14.15 -0.12 17.63
N LEU A 210 -13.03 -0.39 16.95
CA LEU A 210 -11.83 0.48 16.96
C LEU A 210 -12.12 1.83 16.29
N HIS A 211 -12.86 1.83 15.18
CA HIS A 211 -13.30 3.06 14.53
C HIS A 211 -14.19 3.91 15.46
N MET A 212 -15.13 3.31 16.16
CA MET A 212 -15.94 4.00 17.17
C MET A 212 -15.07 4.65 18.25
N LEU A 213 -14.07 3.94 18.78
CA LEU A 213 -13.15 4.52 19.76
C LEU A 213 -12.35 5.70 19.16
N ASN A 214 -11.92 5.62 17.90
CA ASN A 214 -11.24 6.72 17.23
C ASN A 214 -12.15 7.94 17.03
N MET A 215 -13.43 7.75 16.70
CA MET A 215 -14.41 8.85 16.68
C MET A 215 -14.54 9.55 18.04
N ALA A 216 -14.43 8.80 19.14
CA ALA A 216 -14.38 9.33 20.50
C ALA A 216 -12.98 9.87 20.90
N ARG A 217 -12.01 9.94 19.96
CA ARG A 217 -10.61 10.36 20.17
C ARG A 217 -9.85 9.48 21.16
N ILE A 218 -10.13 8.19 21.18
CA ILE A 218 -9.43 7.16 21.99
C ILE A 218 -8.63 6.24 21.06
N PRO A 219 -7.42 6.62 20.60
CA PRO A 219 -6.59 5.83 19.70
C PRO A 219 -5.75 4.75 20.41
N PHE A 220 -5.84 4.64 21.73
CA PHE A 220 -4.98 3.77 22.55
C PHE A 220 -4.97 2.29 22.08
N PHE A 221 -6.12 1.81 21.57
CA PHE A 221 -6.28 0.43 21.12
C PHE A 221 -5.93 0.20 19.65
N ASN A 222 -5.43 1.20 18.93
CA ASN A 222 -5.15 1.12 17.48
C ASN A 222 -4.03 0.13 17.10
N GLY A 223 -3.24 -0.35 18.07
CA GLY A 223 -2.25 -1.42 17.87
C GLY A 223 -2.84 -2.82 17.79
N ILE A 224 -4.14 -3.00 18.02
CA ILE A 224 -4.79 -4.31 17.94
C ILE A 224 -4.92 -4.75 16.47
N THR A 225 -4.66 -6.03 16.20
CA THR A 225 -4.84 -6.65 14.88
C THR A 225 -6.28 -6.46 14.38
N ALA A 226 -6.43 -5.92 13.17
CA ALA A 226 -7.74 -5.63 12.55
C ALA A 226 -7.96 -6.33 11.21
N ILE A 227 -6.90 -6.85 10.58
CA ILE A 227 -6.99 -7.57 9.30
C ILE A 227 -5.90 -8.64 9.23
N GLN A 228 -6.19 -9.73 8.52
CA GLN A 228 -5.26 -10.82 8.21
C GLN A 228 -5.17 -10.99 6.69
N PHE A 229 -4.07 -11.59 6.21
CA PHE A 229 -3.83 -11.88 4.80
C PHE A 229 -3.57 -13.37 4.60
N LYS A 230 -4.22 -13.96 3.60
CA LYS A 230 -4.06 -15.36 3.25
C LYS A 230 -2.91 -15.54 2.26
N PHE A 231 -1.75 -15.88 2.78
CA PHE A 231 -0.63 -16.34 1.96
C PHE A 231 -0.77 -17.82 1.62
N PRO A 232 -0.34 -18.26 0.43
CA PRO A 232 -0.14 -19.68 0.15
C PRO A 232 0.86 -20.31 1.13
N GLU A 233 0.63 -21.57 1.50
CA GLU A 233 1.48 -22.26 2.48
C GLU A 233 2.92 -22.47 1.98
N ASN A 234 3.09 -22.75 0.69
CA ASN A 234 4.40 -22.89 0.05
C ASN A 234 5.20 -21.57 0.10
N ILE A 235 4.55 -20.42 -0.04
CA ILE A 235 5.20 -19.10 0.11
C ILE A 235 5.67 -18.90 1.56
N LEU A 236 4.81 -19.19 2.55
CA LEU A 236 5.20 -19.08 3.96
C LEU A 236 6.30 -20.06 4.37
N ALA A 237 6.33 -21.25 3.76
CA ALA A 237 7.34 -22.28 3.97
C ALA A 237 8.66 -22.01 3.22
N SER A 238 8.68 -21.07 2.27
CA SER A 238 9.86 -20.71 1.50
C SER A 238 10.93 -19.99 2.37
N SER A 239 12.15 -19.90 1.84
CA SER A 239 13.25 -19.15 2.49
C SER A 239 12.93 -17.66 2.70
N GLN A 240 11.95 -17.09 2.00
CA GLN A 240 11.50 -15.71 2.16
C GLN A 240 10.25 -15.58 3.02
N GLY A 241 9.58 -16.67 3.39
CA GLY A 241 8.33 -16.67 4.16
C GLY A 241 8.41 -15.90 5.47
N TYR A 242 9.58 -15.88 6.13
CA TYR A 242 9.81 -15.14 7.38
C TYR A 242 9.66 -13.61 7.19
N THR A 243 9.72 -13.09 5.96
CA THR A 243 9.55 -11.66 5.65
C THR A 243 8.10 -11.26 5.50
N ALA A 244 7.18 -12.24 5.31
CA ALA A 244 5.76 -12.00 5.14
C ALA A 244 5.15 -11.34 6.38
N THR A 245 4.25 -10.39 6.16
CA THR A 245 3.47 -9.73 7.19
C THR A 245 2.01 -10.12 7.04
N THR A 246 1.60 -11.16 7.76
CA THR A 246 0.31 -11.84 7.59
C THR A 246 -0.87 -11.15 8.27
N ALA A 247 -0.63 -10.11 9.05
CA ALA A 247 -1.68 -9.37 9.75
C ALA A 247 -1.26 -7.94 10.04
N TYR A 248 -2.24 -7.03 10.10
CA TYR A 248 -2.01 -5.63 10.44
C TYR A 248 -2.82 -5.18 11.65
N SER A 249 -2.22 -4.28 12.41
CA SER A 249 -2.94 -3.45 13.37
C SER A 249 -3.95 -2.53 12.67
N TYR A 250 -4.93 -2.04 13.43
CA TYR A 250 -5.89 -1.06 12.90
C TYR A 250 -5.17 0.18 12.33
N ARG A 251 -4.21 0.75 13.07
CA ARG A 251 -3.50 1.96 12.62
C ARG A 251 -2.62 1.74 11.40
N LEU A 252 -2.01 0.57 11.24
CA LEU A 252 -1.25 0.25 10.04
C LEU A 252 -2.19 0.11 8.85
N ASN A 253 -3.27 -0.67 8.99
CA ASN A 253 -4.24 -0.82 7.91
C ASN A 253 -4.86 0.53 7.50
N ALA A 254 -5.22 1.38 8.47
CA ALA A 254 -5.72 2.73 8.20
C ALA A 254 -4.67 3.65 7.52
N SER A 255 -3.37 3.41 7.74
CA SER A 255 -2.29 4.12 7.05
C SER A 255 -2.10 3.64 5.60
N TYR A 256 -2.39 2.38 5.33
CA TYR A 256 -2.33 1.80 3.99
C TYR A 256 -3.55 2.16 3.14
N ALA A 257 -4.71 2.29 3.75
CA ALA A 257 -5.95 2.59 3.06
C ALA A 257 -5.99 4.06 2.59
N PRO A 258 -6.57 4.36 1.43
CA PRO A 258 -6.98 5.70 1.07
C PRO A 258 -7.88 6.31 2.16
N ARG A 259 -7.99 7.66 2.19
CA ARG A 259 -8.86 8.34 3.15
C ARG A 259 -10.33 8.07 2.88
N ASP A 260 -11.21 8.39 3.82
CA ASP A 260 -12.66 8.23 3.64
C ASP A 260 -13.17 8.94 2.38
N ASN A 261 -12.66 10.14 2.11
CA ASN A 261 -12.90 10.86 0.86
C ASN A 261 -11.76 10.60 -0.14
N TYR A 262 -11.63 9.38 -0.63
CA TYR A 262 -10.61 9.01 -1.61
C TYR A 262 -10.80 9.69 -2.98
N PHE A 263 -11.99 10.19 -3.29
CA PHE A 263 -12.22 11.00 -4.48
C PHE A 263 -11.39 12.28 -4.48
N ALA A 264 -11.27 12.95 -3.31
CA ALA A 264 -10.43 14.13 -3.18
C ALA A 264 -8.94 13.80 -3.36
N ASP A 265 -8.49 12.65 -2.87
CA ASP A 265 -7.12 12.16 -3.05
C ASP A 265 -6.82 11.84 -4.52
N ILE A 266 -7.77 11.22 -5.26
CA ILE A 266 -7.66 10.97 -6.70
C ILE A 266 -7.62 12.29 -7.50
N ALA A 267 -8.48 13.25 -7.17
CA ALA A 267 -8.50 14.56 -7.83
C ALA A 267 -7.17 15.34 -7.67
N ALA A 268 -6.47 15.09 -6.55
CA ALA A 268 -5.19 15.70 -6.23
C ALA A 268 -3.98 15.03 -6.90
N LEU A 269 -4.15 13.86 -7.51
CA LEU A 269 -3.07 13.18 -8.25
C LEU A 269 -2.45 14.14 -9.28
N PRO A 270 -1.12 14.16 -9.44
CA PRO A 270 -0.48 14.73 -10.62
C PRO A 270 -0.82 13.88 -11.84
N ARG A 271 -0.22 14.15 -13.00
CA ARG A 271 -0.30 13.24 -14.16
C ARG A 271 0.10 11.83 -13.74
N PHE A 272 -0.69 10.82 -14.11
CA PHE A 272 -0.43 9.45 -13.69
C PHE A 272 -0.69 8.41 -14.78
N LEU A 273 0.02 7.29 -14.66
CA LEU A 273 -0.23 6.05 -15.39
C LEU A 273 -0.89 5.04 -14.45
N LEU A 274 -1.99 4.41 -14.88
CA LEU A 274 -2.58 3.27 -14.20
C LEU A 274 -2.40 2.02 -15.05
N LEU A 275 -1.80 1.00 -14.46
CA LEU A 275 -1.61 -0.33 -15.04
C LEU A 275 -2.42 -1.35 -14.26
N VAL A 276 -3.07 -2.26 -14.96
CA VAL A 276 -3.78 -3.40 -14.40
C VAL A 276 -3.67 -4.59 -15.36
N GLY A 277 -3.66 -5.82 -14.86
CA GLY A 277 -3.66 -7.00 -15.72
C GLY A 277 -5.07 -7.40 -16.19
N ASP A 278 -5.20 -8.08 -17.32
CA ASP A 278 -6.46 -8.65 -17.79
C ASP A 278 -6.87 -9.91 -17.01
N ARG A 279 -5.92 -10.51 -16.25
CA ARG A 279 -6.16 -11.63 -15.32
C ARG A 279 -6.18 -11.19 -13.86
N GLU A 280 -6.48 -9.91 -13.62
CA GLU A 280 -6.56 -9.33 -12.28
C GLU A 280 -7.58 -10.10 -11.41
N ASP A 281 -7.11 -10.68 -10.32
CA ASP A 281 -7.90 -11.54 -9.43
C ASP A 281 -8.22 -10.88 -8.07
N ALA A 282 -7.50 -9.82 -7.69
CA ALA A 282 -7.80 -9.06 -6.47
C ALA A 282 -8.85 -7.96 -6.68
N PHE A 283 -8.91 -7.36 -7.90
CA PHE A 283 -9.77 -6.23 -8.23
C PHE A 283 -10.47 -6.42 -9.57
N ILE A 284 -11.32 -5.48 -9.96
CA ILE A 284 -12.05 -5.44 -11.23
C ILE A 284 -11.32 -4.49 -12.18
N ALA A 285 -10.56 -5.04 -13.12
CA ALA A 285 -9.67 -4.28 -14.02
C ALA A 285 -10.40 -3.19 -14.80
N GLU A 286 -11.54 -3.54 -15.39
CA GLU A 286 -12.33 -2.67 -16.27
C GLU A 286 -13.01 -1.52 -15.52
N ALA A 287 -13.09 -1.60 -14.19
CA ALA A 287 -13.73 -0.58 -13.38
C ALA A 287 -12.81 0.61 -13.04
N TYR A 288 -11.49 0.49 -13.24
CA TYR A 288 -10.55 1.56 -12.85
C TYR A 288 -10.73 2.84 -13.67
N GLU A 289 -10.66 2.74 -15.00
CA GLU A 289 -10.78 3.91 -15.87
C GLU A 289 -12.10 4.66 -15.66
N PRO A 290 -13.29 4.03 -15.74
CA PRO A 290 -14.54 4.76 -15.54
C PRO A 290 -14.66 5.36 -14.13
N THR A 291 -14.09 4.72 -13.11
CA THR A 291 -14.12 5.25 -11.74
C THR A 291 -13.24 6.47 -11.57
N MET A 292 -12.01 6.43 -12.10
CA MET A 292 -11.04 7.51 -11.87
C MET A 292 -11.15 8.64 -12.89
N ALA A 293 -11.47 8.34 -14.16
CA ALA A 293 -11.69 9.35 -15.18
C ALA A 293 -12.92 10.23 -14.91
N ALA A 294 -13.91 9.73 -14.16
CA ALA A 294 -15.01 10.55 -13.68
C ALA A 294 -14.59 11.65 -12.67
N ILE A 295 -13.37 11.55 -12.11
CA ILE A 295 -12.86 12.45 -11.08
C ILE A 295 -11.78 13.40 -11.64
N THR A 296 -10.92 12.90 -12.53
CA THR A 296 -9.78 13.66 -13.09
C THR A 296 -9.40 13.14 -14.48
N ASP A 297 -8.98 14.04 -15.34
CA ASP A 297 -8.53 13.78 -16.72
C ASP A 297 -7.00 13.56 -16.83
N LYS A 298 -6.28 13.53 -15.71
CA LYS A 298 -4.81 13.42 -15.66
C LYS A 298 -4.28 11.99 -15.82
N GLY A 299 -5.15 11.00 -15.95
CA GLY A 299 -4.81 9.58 -15.98
C GLY A 299 -4.63 9.03 -17.38
N SER A 300 -3.61 8.20 -17.56
CA SER A 300 -3.49 7.25 -18.68
C SER A 300 -3.72 5.84 -18.13
N TYR A 301 -4.47 5.01 -18.84
CA TYR A 301 -4.91 3.69 -18.37
C TYR A 301 -4.50 2.61 -19.34
N GLN A 302 -3.96 1.49 -18.85
CA GLN A 302 -3.60 0.34 -19.69
C GLN A 302 -3.96 -0.97 -18.98
N ILE A 303 -4.61 -1.88 -19.71
CA ILE A 303 -4.84 -3.25 -19.30
C ILE A 303 -3.80 -4.13 -20.00
N LEU A 304 -2.97 -4.82 -19.22
CA LEU A 304 -1.86 -5.62 -19.70
C LEU A 304 -2.28 -7.07 -19.92
N PRO A 305 -2.08 -7.64 -21.14
CA PRO A 305 -2.54 -8.97 -21.46
C PRO A 305 -1.76 -10.07 -20.73
N GLY A 306 -2.48 -11.07 -20.21
CA GLY A 306 -1.92 -12.26 -19.59
C GLY A 306 -1.34 -12.06 -18.18
N VAL A 307 -1.54 -10.90 -17.57
CA VAL A 307 -0.94 -10.53 -16.28
C VAL A 307 -2.00 -10.61 -15.17
N ASP A 308 -1.68 -11.33 -14.09
CA ASP A 308 -2.48 -11.37 -12.86
C ASP A 308 -2.01 -10.30 -11.85
N HIS A 309 -2.68 -10.22 -10.69
CA HIS A 309 -2.39 -9.20 -9.69
C HIS A 309 -0.92 -9.18 -9.26
N ILE A 310 -0.41 -10.32 -8.81
CA ILE A 310 0.98 -10.41 -8.31
C ILE A 310 1.99 -10.31 -9.47
N GLY A 311 1.64 -10.85 -10.64
CA GLY A 311 2.46 -10.81 -11.85
C GLY A 311 2.79 -9.40 -12.35
N LEU A 312 1.96 -8.41 -12.03
CA LEU A 312 2.28 -7.00 -12.33
C LEU A 312 3.65 -6.57 -11.80
N GLY A 313 4.04 -7.04 -10.61
CA GLY A 313 5.30 -6.70 -9.95
C GLY A 313 6.56 -7.20 -10.68
N ASN A 314 6.42 -8.14 -11.60
CA ASN A 314 7.54 -8.75 -12.34
C ASN A 314 7.33 -8.68 -13.88
N SER A 315 6.27 -8.01 -14.34
CA SER A 315 5.88 -7.98 -15.74
C SER A 315 6.80 -7.09 -16.60
N PRO A 316 7.43 -7.64 -17.66
CA PRO A 316 8.15 -6.82 -18.64
C PRO A 316 7.24 -5.79 -19.35
N LEU A 317 5.97 -6.13 -19.56
CA LEU A 317 4.99 -5.20 -20.15
C LEU A 317 4.75 -4.00 -19.23
N ALA A 318 4.70 -4.22 -17.90
CA ALA A 318 4.58 -3.14 -16.93
C ALA A 318 5.83 -2.24 -16.95
N ALA A 319 7.03 -2.82 -17.00
CA ALA A 319 8.28 -2.05 -17.11
C ALA A 319 8.32 -1.21 -18.39
N GLU A 320 7.92 -1.77 -19.53
CA GLU A 320 7.86 -1.07 -20.82
C GLU A 320 6.87 0.09 -20.77
N ALA A 321 5.65 -0.13 -20.29
CA ALA A 321 4.63 0.91 -20.15
C ALA A 321 5.09 2.05 -19.22
N ILE A 322 5.75 1.73 -18.11
CA ILE A 322 6.33 2.71 -17.20
C ILE A 322 7.41 3.52 -17.92
N LEU A 323 8.35 2.88 -18.63
CA LEU A 323 9.42 3.58 -19.36
C LEU A 323 8.86 4.46 -20.48
N GLN A 324 7.81 4.04 -21.18
CA GLN A 324 7.11 4.87 -22.16
C GLN A 324 6.52 6.13 -21.50
N PHE A 325 5.76 5.96 -20.42
CA PHE A 325 5.18 7.07 -19.66
C PHE A 325 6.24 8.05 -19.13
N LEU A 326 7.39 7.55 -18.67
CA LEU A 326 8.49 8.39 -18.18
C LEU A 326 9.20 9.18 -19.30
N ASN A 327 9.18 8.69 -20.53
CA ASN A 327 9.76 9.37 -21.70
C ASN A 327 8.81 10.40 -22.35
N GLU A 328 7.53 10.39 -22.03
CA GLU A 328 6.57 11.38 -22.49
C GLU A 328 6.86 12.73 -21.84
N LYS A 329 7.20 13.74 -22.65
CA LYS A 329 7.32 15.14 -22.20
C LYS A 329 5.92 15.73 -22.04
N GLU A 330 5.74 16.60 -21.05
CA GLU A 330 4.54 17.43 -20.93
C GLU A 330 4.32 18.32 -22.15
#